data_e226fb356b99d7358964b12487fed79d
#
_entry.id   e226fb356b99d7358964b12487fed79d
#
_cell.length_a   1.000
_cell.length_b   1.000
_cell.length_c   1.000
_cell.angle_alpha   90.00
_cell.angle_beta   90.00
_cell.angle_gamma   90.00
#
_symmetry.space_group_name_H-M   'P 1'
#
loop_
_entity.id
_entity.type
_entity.pdbx_description
1 polymer ?
#
loop_
_entity_poly.entity_id
_entity_poly.type
_entity_poly.pdbx_seq_one_letter_code
_entity_poly.pdbx_strand_id
1 'polypeptide(L)'
;GLSYSPGQRLSRCTCLDSDDHPGPRHEDGTWVGRSAPEIDLIEALGNNGPEEHGQTSMSLQIAPFDAAYNVSDPSGLHATSSDKHGAIINDYTGAVFQQAVSAKVNTSDAAYTMTKNEWDTYAFEYNPGVEEDSYIRWFMSGDQVFQIDAKALGPNNKTEIGARQIPVEPMYLIMNLGISASFSWINWDEIMRGWQEDSNN
;
A
#
# COMPACT_ATOMS: atom_id res chain seq x y z
N GLY A 1 0.89 6.55 -0.47
CA GLY A 1 1.13 7.95 -0.18
C GLY A 1 1.94 8.68 -1.20
N LEU A 2 1.84 9.97 -1.17
CA LEU A 2 2.62 10.80 -2.06
C LEU A 2 3.98 11.12 -1.43
N SER A 3 5.05 10.93 -2.20
CA SER A 3 6.42 11.24 -1.81
C SER A 3 6.63 12.69 -1.32
N TYR A 4 5.69 13.55 -1.59
CA TYR A 4 5.68 14.95 -1.14
C TYR A 4 4.77 15.20 0.05
N SER A 5 4.04 14.21 0.52
CA SER A 5 3.25 14.37 1.74
C SER A 5 4.18 14.53 2.95
N PRO A 6 3.79 15.30 3.96
CA PRO A 6 4.61 15.50 5.14
C PRO A 6 5.05 14.18 5.79
N GLY A 7 4.17 13.20 5.90
CA GLY A 7 4.45 11.92 6.52
C GLY A 7 5.59 11.14 5.86
N GLN A 8 5.77 11.27 4.56
CA GLN A 8 6.80 10.53 3.83
C GLN A 8 8.16 11.23 3.79
N ARG A 9 8.22 12.49 4.09
CA ARG A 9 9.48 13.23 4.22
C ARG A 9 10.16 13.06 5.57
N LEU A 10 9.55 12.35 6.49
CA LEU A 10 10.02 12.22 7.86
C LEU A 10 11.26 11.34 8.01
N SER A 11 11.66 10.60 6.99
CA SER A 11 12.88 9.81 7.00
C SER A 11 14.14 10.58 6.62
N ARG A 12 14.03 11.85 6.26
CA ARG A 12 15.22 12.63 5.96
C ARG A 12 16.12 12.75 7.19
N CYS A 13 17.41 12.69 6.96
CA CYS A 13 18.38 12.96 7.98
C CYS A 13 18.27 14.42 8.43
N THR A 14 18.05 14.63 9.72
CA THR A 14 18.01 15.96 10.33
C THR A 14 19.15 16.11 11.33
N CYS A 15 19.67 17.35 11.46
CA CYS A 15 20.69 17.65 12.45
C CYS A 15 20.14 17.51 13.87
N LEU A 16 21.02 17.26 14.85
CA LEU A 16 20.66 17.04 16.26
C LEU A 16 19.84 18.18 16.87
N ASP A 17 20.05 19.39 16.43
CA ASP A 17 19.43 20.63 16.89
C ASP A 17 18.20 21.04 16.06
N SER A 18 17.76 20.18 15.16
CA SER A 18 16.53 20.43 14.41
C SER A 18 15.31 19.99 15.21
N ASP A 19 14.40 20.92 15.45
CA ASP A 19 13.12 20.62 16.10
C ASP A 19 12.07 20.07 15.12
N ASP A 20 12.41 19.99 13.83
CA ASP A 20 11.49 19.62 12.76
C ASP A 20 11.37 18.11 12.56
N HIS A 21 12.16 17.30 13.28
CA HIS A 21 12.11 15.86 13.09
C HIS A 21 10.99 15.24 13.94
N PRO A 22 10.02 14.58 13.33
CA PRO A 22 8.84 14.07 14.04
C PRO A 22 9.07 12.71 14.73
N GLY A 23 10.22 12.05 14.47
CA GLY A 23 10.56 10.78 15.09
C GLY A 23 11.03 10.95 16.54
N PRO A 24 11.03 9.87 17.31
CA PRO A 24 11.61 9.86 18.64
C PRO A 24 13.14 10.03 18.60
N ARG A 25 13.71 10.38 19.71
CA ARG A 25 15.20 10.42 19.88
C ARG A 25 15.69 9.11 20.45
N HIS A 26 16.87 8.70 20.02
CA HIS A 26 17.68 7.70 20.70
C HIS A 26 18.24 8.26 22.01
N GLU A 27 18.73 7.38 22.90
CA GLU A 27 19.35 7.77 24.16
C GLU A 27 20.59 8.66 23.97
N ASP A 28 21.29 8.51 22.87
CA ASP A 28 22.45 9.34 22.49
C ASP A 28 22.08 10.71 21.91
N GLY A 29 20.79 11.02 21.84
CA GLY A 29 20.26 12.28 21.33
C GLY A 29 20.08 12.33 19.82
N THR A 30 20.47 11.30 19.07
CA THR A 30 20.21 11.22 17.63
C THR A 30 18.73 10.92 17.36
N TRP A 31 18.27 11.27 16.16
CA TRP A 31 16.89 10.99 15.75
C TRP A 31 16.75 9.57 15.20
N VAL A 32 15.63 8.93 15.51
CA VAL A 32 15.23 7.70 14.82
C VAL A 32 14.80 8.07 13.40
N GLY A 33 15.71 7.82 12.46
CA GLY A 33 15.51 8.16 11.05
C GLY A 33 14.67 7.14 10.32
N ARG A 34 13.36 7.38 10.24
CA ARG A 34 12.45 6.55 9.47
C ARG A 34 11.26 7.39 9.01
N SER A 35 10.83 7.24 7.73
CA SER A 35 9.55 7.83 7.32
C SER A 35 8.38 7.08 7.96
N ALA A 36 7.25 7.77 8.07
CA ALA A 36 6.02 7.15 8.50
C ALA A 36 5.65 6.02 7.52
N PRO A 37 5.30 4.84 8.02
CA PRO A 37 4.77 3.78 7.19
C PRO A 37 3.37 4.12 6.69
N GLU A 38 2.97 3.52 5.58
CA GLU A 38 1.64 3.63 5.02
C GLU A 38 1.08 2.23 4.76
N ILE A 39 -0.14 2.00 5.19
CA ILE A 39 -0.88 0.77 4.92
C ILE A 39 -2.06 1.16 4.05
N ASP A 40 -2.04 0.73 2.79
CA ASP A 40 -3.13 0.99 1.87
C ASP A 40 -4.11 -0.18 1.93
N LEU A 41 -5.30 0.12 2.42
CA LEU A 41 -6.38 -0.85 2.50
C LEU A 41 -7.02 -1.08 1.13
N ILE A 42 -7.18 -0.01 0.36
CA ILE A 42 -7.72 -0.01 -0.98
C ILE A 42 -7.20 1.18 -1.78
N GLU A 43 -6.57 0.90 -2.90
CA GLU A 43 -6.27 1.86 -3.94
C GLU A 43 -6.88 1.32 -5.24
N ALA A 44 -8.01 1.86 -5.65
CA ALA A 44 -8.76 1.36 -6.79
C ALA A 44 -7.99 1.56 -8.10
N LEU A 45 -7.90 0.52 -8.89
CA LEU A 45 -7.31 0.53 -10.23
C LEU A 45 -8.43 0.54 -11.25
N GLY A 46 -8.25 1.34 -12.32
CA GLY A 46 -9.15 1.35 -13.44
C GLY A 46 -9.23 -0.02 -14.13
N ASN A 47 -10.32 -0.26 -14.81
CA ASN A 47 -10.49 -1.42 -15.67
C ASN A 47 -9.66 -1.22 -16.96
N ASN A 48 -8.81 -2.19 -17.29
CA ASN A 48 -7.94 -2.11 -18.48
C ASN A 48 -8.65 -2.51 -19.79
N GLY A 49 -9.94 -2.77 -19.74
CA GLY A 49 -10.74 -3.13 -20.92
C GLY A 49 -12.12 -3.67 -20.57
N PRO A 50 -12.96 -3.90 -21.58
CA PRO A 50 -14.35 -4.29 -21.37
C PRO A 50 -14.56 -5.72 -20.80
N GLU A 51 -13.53 -6.54 -20.81
CA GLU A 51 -13.55 -7.91 -20.27
C GLU A 51 -12.74 -8.04 -18.98
N GLU A 52 -12.14 -6.96 -18.48
CA GLU A 52 -11.32 -7.00 -17.26
C GLU A 52 -12.13 -6.48 -16.08
N HIS A 53 -12.00 -7.18 -14.97
CA HIS A 53 -12.60 -6.79 -13.71
C HIS A 53 -11.90 -5.55 -13.12
N GLY A 54 -12.62 -4.76 -12.36
CA GLY A 54 -12.01 -3.76 -11.50
C GLY A 54 -11.03 -4.43 -10.54
N GLN A 55 -9.95 -3.73 -10.21
CA GLN A 55 -8.93 -4.22 -9.29
C GLN A 55 -8.69 -3.19 -8.19
N THR A 56 -8.14 -3.66 -7.10
CA THR A 56 -7.55 -2.82 -6.06
C THR A 56 -6.11 -3.26 -5.77
N SER A 57 -5.25 -2.29 -5.53
CA SER A 57 -3.96 -2.51 -4.89
C SER A 57 -4.13 -2.45 -3.37
N MET A 58 -3.53 -3.40 -2.70
CA MET A 58 -3.38 -3.45 -1.26
C MET A 58 -1.90 -3.45 -0.95
N SER A 59 -1.40 -2.51 -0.16
CA SER A 59 0.04 -2.33 -0.04
C SER A 59 0.49 -1.95 1.37
N LEU A 60 1.74 -2.32 1.65
CA LEU A 60 2.55 -1.77 2.73
C LEU A 60 3.67 -0.94 2.12
N GLN A 61 3.71 0.34 2.44
CA GLN A 61 4.74 1.26 1.98
C GLN A 61 5.62 1.66 3.17
N ILE A 62 6.91 1.41 3.02
CA ILE A 62 7.89 1.55 4.11
C ILE A 62 9.18 2.17 3.61
N ALA A 63 9.92 2.76 4.52
CA ALA A 63 11.28 3.26 4.33
C ALA A 63 12.30 2.33 5.03
N PRO A 64 13.57 2.49 4.75
CA PRO A 64 14.18 3.37 3.74
C PRO A 64 13.96 2.87 2.31
N PHE A 65 14.27 3.74 1.34
CA PHE A 65 14.03 3.52 -0.09
C PHE A 65 15.32 3.22 -0.82
N ASP A 66 15.27 2.27 -1.75
CA ASP A 66 16.36 1.99 -2.67
C ASP A 66 15.82 1.41 -3.98
N ALA A 67 16.30 1.91 -5.12
CA ALA A 67 15.86 1.46 -6.44
C ALA A 67 16.22 -0.02 -6.74
N ALA A 68 17.18 -0.58 -6.03
CA ALA A 68 17.57 -1.99 -6.15
C ALA A 68 16.93 -2.90 -5.10
N TYR A 69 15.94 -2.38 -4.36
CA TYR A 69 15.25 -3.14 -3.33
C TYR A 69 14.46 -4.33 -3.92
N ASN A 70 14.56 -5.43 -3.24
CA ASN A 70 13.67 -6.58 -3.37
C ASN A 70 13.32 -7.09 -1.98
N VAL A 71 12.20 -7.78 -1.85
CA VAL A 71 11.87 -8.47 -0.61
C VAL A 71 12.96 -9.48 -0.25
N SER A 72 13.29 -9.56 1.03
CA SER A 72 14.40 -10.40 1.51
C SER A 72 14.10 -11.88 1.37
N ASP A 73 12.89 -12.27 1.71
CA ASP A 73 12.39 -13.64 1.58
C ASP A 73 11.01 -13.63 0.91
N PRO A 74 10.93 -13.88 -0.41
CA PRO A 74 9.65 -13.93 -1.12
C PRO A 74 8.66 -14.98 -0.58
N SER A 75 9.13 -16.00 0.16
CA SER A 75 8.24 -16.98 0.80
C SER A 75 7.42 -16.39 1.94
N GLY A 76 7.69 -15.16 2.35
CA GLY A 76 6.88 -14.39 3.29
C GLY A 76 5.76 -13.58 2.62
N LEU A 77 5.55 -13.73 1.32
CA LEU A 77 4.46 -13.08 0.60
C LEU A 77 3.42 -14.13 0.20
N HIS A 78 2.19 -13.94 0.64
CA HIS A 78 1.11 -14.86 0.37
C HIS A 78 -0.04 -14.13 -0.32
N ALA A 79 -0.25 -14.39 -1.60
CA ALA A 79 -1.41 -13.93 -2.35
C ALA A 79 -2.31 -15.13 -2.65
N THR A 80 -3.58 -14.99 -2.33
CA THR A 80 -4.55 -16.06 -2.53
C THR A 80 -5.17 -15.93 -3.92
N SER A 81 -4.77 -16.80 -4.82
CA SER A 81 -5.33 -16.90 -6.17
C SER A 81 -6.63 -17.73 -6.16
N SER A 82 -7.59 -17.36 -5.29
CA SER A 82 -8.91 -17.98 -5.37
C SER A 82 -9.65 -17.46 -6.62
N ASP A 83 -10.50 -18.31 -7.18
CA ASP A 83 -11.31 -17.95 -8.36
C ASP A 83 -12.16 -16.69 -8.17
N LYS A 84 -12.41 -16.32 -6.90
CA LYS A 84 -13.24 -15.16 -6.56
C LYS A 84 -12.48 -13.83 -6.60
N HIS A 85 -11.24 -13.80 -6.12
CA HIS A 85 -10.52 -12.54 -5.92
C HIS A 85 -9.21 -12.45 -6.70
N GLY A 86 -8.68 -13.55 -7.21
CA GLY A 86 -7.53 -13.58 -8.12
C GLY A 86 -6.34 -12.75 -7.67
N ALA A 87 -6.01 -12.78 -6.37
CA ALA A 87 -4.93 -11.97 -5.83
C ALA A 87 -3.57 -12.40 -6.39
N ILE A 88 -2.79 -11.44 -6.85
CA ILE A 88 -1.43 -11.65 -7.37
C ILE A 88 -0.47 -10.65 -6.74
N ILE A 89 0.74 -11.10 -6.42
CA ILE A 89 1.80 -10.20 -5.97
C ILE A 89 2.11 -9.22 -7.10
N ASN A 90 2.19 -7.93 -6.75
CA ASN A 90 2.52 -6.89 -7.70
C ASN A 90 4.03 -6.80 -7.89
N ASP A 91 4.49 -6.80 -9.14
CA ASP A 91 5.90 -6.64 -9.49
C ASP A 91 6.43 -5.23 -9.22
N TYR A 92 5.55 -4.24 -9.03
CA TYR A 92 5.94 -2.90 -8.67
C TYR A 92 6.42 -2.86 -7.22
N THR A 93 7.68 -2.48 -7.02
CA THR A 93 8.34 -2.44 -5.71
C THR A 93 8.54 -1.03 -5.16
N GLY A 94 7.96 -0.05 -5.79
CA GLY A 94 8.08 1.36 -5.40
C GLY A 94 9.00 2.17 -6.30
N ALA A 95 9.35 3.34 -5.85
CA ALA A 95 10.20 4.31 -6.56
C ALA A 95 11.25 4.89 -5.60
N VAL A 96 12.00 5.88 -6.07
CA VAL A 96 13.02 6.57 -5.28
C VAL A 96 12.48 7.27 -4.01
N PHE A 97 11.18 7.34 -3.86
CA PHE A 97 10.54 8.02 -2.73
C PHE A 97 9.92 7.08 -1.72
N GLN A 98 9.63 5.84 -2.09
CA GLN A 98 9.02 4.84 -1.22
C GLN A 98 9.19 3.43 -1.78
N GLN A 99 9.17 2.46 -0.89
CA GLN A 99 9.13 1.05 -1.24
C GLN A 99 7.75 0.50 -0.94
N ALA A 100 7.19 -0.19 -1.91
CA ALA A 100 5.89 -0.82 -1.79
C ALA A 100 6.03 -2.34 -1.86
N VAL A 101 5.34 -3.03 -0.98
CA VAL A 101 5.08 -4.46 -1.09
C VAL A 101 3.57 -4.59 -1.20
N SER A 102 3.08 -5.06 -2.33
CA SER A 102 1.65 -5.00 -2.64
C SER A 102 1.15 -6.23 -3.39
N ALA A 103 -0.16 -6.40 -3.37
CA ALA A 103 -0.87 -7.31 -4.25
C ALA A 103 -1.98 -6.58 -5.00
N LYS A 104 -2.28 -7.03 -6.20
CA LYS A 104 -3.48 -6.64 -6.96
C LYS A 104 -4.55 -7.70 -6.76
N VAL A 105 -5.75 -7.26 -6.44
CA VAL A 105 -6.89 -8.11 -6.10
C VAL A 105 -8.08 -7.71 -6.96
N ASN A 106 -8.76 -8.67 -7.56
CA ASN A 106 -9.96 -8.41 -8.34
C ASN A 106 -11.12 -8.03 -7.42
N THR A 107 -11.81 -6.97 -7.77
CA THR A 107 -12.99 -6.50 -7.05
C THR A 107 -14.27 -7.10 -7.63
N SER A 108 -15.34 -7.04 -6.86
CA SER A 108 -16.66 -7.44 -7.36
C SER A 108 -17.19 -6.42 -8.36
N ASP A 109 -17.54 -6.87 -9.57
CA ASP A 109 -18.19 -6.01 -10.57
C ASP A 109 -19.51 -5.43 -10.05
N ALA A 110 -20.21 -6.18 -9.21
CA ALA A 110 -21.47 -5.75 -8.63
C ALA A 110 -21.30 -4.58 -7.65
N ALA A 111 -20.19 -4.55 -6.92
CA ALA A 111 -19.86 -3.45 -6.00
C ALA A 111 -19.40 -2.18 -6.73
N TYR A 112 -18.96 -2.29 -7.98
CA TYR A 112 -18.52 -1.17 -8.82
C TYR A 112 -19.66 -0.60 -9.70
N THR A 113 -20.84 -1.20 -9.67
CA THR A 113 -21.98 -0.70 -10.42
C THR A 113 -23.04 -0.11 -9.49
N MET A 114 -23.31 1.17 -9.63
CA MET A 114 -24.33 1.88 -8.82
C MET A 114 -25.73 1.28 -8.91
N THR A 115 -25.99 0.51 -9.97
CA THR A 115 -27.31 -0.08 -10.22
C THR A 115 -27.60 -1.36 -9.45
N LYS A 116 -26.58 -2.04 -8.92
CA LYS A 116 -26.75 -3.32 -8.22
C LYS A 116 -26.87 -3.17 -6.70
N ASN A 117 -26.55 -1.99 -6.17
CA ASN A 117 -26.63 -1.69 -4.73
C ASN A 117 -25.90 -2.72 -3.86
N GLU A 118 -24.75 -3.19 -4.34
CA GLU A 118 -23.86 -4.11 -3.64
C GLU A 118 -22.60 -3.36 -3.19
N TRP A 119 -21.92 -3.92 -2.21
CA TRP A 119 -20.66 -3.39 -1.71
C TRP A 119 -19.71 -4.52 -1.31
N ASP A 120 -18.41 -4.23 -1.31
CA ASP A 120 -17.38 -5.10 -0.73
C ASP A 120 -16.96 -4.57 0.64
N THR A 121 -16.50 -5.49 1.48
CA THR A 121 -15.85 -5.16 2.74
C THR A 121 -14.36 -5.37 2.61
N TYR A 122 -13.58 -4.36 2.95
CA TYR A 122 -12.13 -4.40 2.98
C TYR A 122 -11.66 -4.29 4.42
N ALA A 123 -10.76 -5.16 4.81
CA ALA A 123 -10.20 -5.15 6.16
C ALA A 123 -8.72 -5.51 6.15
N PHE A 124 -8.01 -5.15 7.19
CA PHE A 124 -6.68 -5.66 7.47
C PHE A 124 -6.50 -5.90 8.96
N GLU A 125 -5.59 -6.78 9.29
CA GLU A 125 -5.08 -6.98 10.64
C GLU A 125 -3.57 -7.14 10.61
N TYR A 126 -2.90 -6.83 11.69
CA TYR A 126 -1.46 -7.04 11.77
C TYR A 126 -0.98 -7.28 13.19
N ASN A 127 0.11 -8.05 13.28
CA ASN A 127 0.94 -8.19 14.47
C ASN A 127 2.24 -7.39 14.21
N PRO A 128 2.46 -6.27 14.90
CA PRO A 128 3.57 -5.37 14.61
C PRO A 128 4.92 -5.95 14.98
N GLY A 129 6.01 -5.41 14.38
CA GLY A 129 7.36 -5.77 14.77
C GLY A 129 8.17 -6.49 13.69
N VAL A 130 9.22 -7.17 14.11
CA VAL A 130 10.18 -7.92 13.26
C VAL A 130 10.26 -9.39 13.62
N GLU A 131 9.50 -9.82 14.61
CA GLU A 131 9.52 -11.19 15.13
C GLU A 131 9.01 -12.18 14.08
N GLU A 132 9.28 -13.45 14.28
CA GLU A 132 8.89 -14.51 13.34
C GLU A 132 7.37 -14.57 13.10
N ASP A 133 6.60 -14.21 14.13
CA ASP A 133 5.13 -14.17 14.10
C ASP A 133 4.55 -12.81 13.71
N SER A 134 5.40 -11.83 13.38
CA SER A 134 4.93 -10.51 12.91
C SER A 134 4.48 -10.57 11.47
N TYR A 135 3.31 -10.00 11.20
CA TYR A 135 2.68 -10.01 9.88
C TYR A 135 1.73 -8.83 9.69
N ILE A 136 1.34 -8.61 8.45
CA ILE A 136 0.15 -7.86 8.06
C ILE A 136 -0.61 -8.65 7.00
N ARG A 137 -1.93 -8.70 7.11
CA ARG A 137 -2.81 -9.40 6.16
C ARG A 137 -4.05 -8.60 5.84
N TRP A 138 -4.48 -8.71 4.60
CA TRP A 138 -5.65 -8.05 4.06
C TRP A 138 -6.74 -9.04 3.73
N PHE A 139 -7.98 -8.57 3.89
CA PHE A 139 -9.18 -9.34 3.63
C PHE A 139 -10.11 -8.56 2.71
N MET A 140 -10.80 -9.28 1.85
CA MET A 140 -11.87 -8.75 1.03
C MET A 140 -13.09 -9.65 1.13
N SER A 141 -14.25 -9.07 1.49
CA SER A 141 -15.51 -9.79 1.72
C SER A 141 -15.38 -10.98 2.68
N GLY A 142 -14.49 -10.87 3.68
CA GLY A 142 -14.22 -11.90 4.69
C GLY A 142 -13.16 -12.92 4.32
N ASP A 143 -12.71 -12.97 3.06
CA ASP A 143 -11.65 -13.86 2.60
C ASP A 143 -10.28 -13.19 2.74
N GLN A 144 -9.30 -13.89 3.31
CA GLN A 144 -7.91 -13.40 3.28
C GLN A 144 -7.39 -13.46 1.84
N VAL A 145 -6.91 -12.33 1.34
CA VAL A 145 -6.44 -12.20 -0.05
C VAL A 145 -4.93 -11.97 -0.14
N PHE A 146 -4.33 -11.27 0.81
CA PHE A 146 -2.90 -10.96 0.80
C PHE A 146 -2.33 -10.97 2.21
N GLN A 147 -1.05 -11.39 2.35
CA GLN A 147 -0.31 -11.31 3.61
C GLN A 147 1.17 -11.07 3.35
N ILE A 148 1.78 -10.30 4.23
CA ILE A 148 3.21 -10.08 4.32
C ILE A 148 3.67 -10.52 5.70
N ASP A 149 4.56 -11.50 5.78
CA ASP A 149 5.27 -11.87 6.99
C ASP A 149 6.50 -10.99 7.17
N ALA A 150 6.93 -10.74 8.40
CA ALA A 150 8.10 -9.91 8.68
C ALA A 150 9.38 -10.38 7.98
N LYS A 151 9.55 -11.67 7.74
CA LYS A 151 10.70 -12.22 7.00
C LYS A 151 10.83 -11.67 5.58
N ALA A 152 9.72 -11.29 4.92
CA ALA A 152 9.76 -10.64 3.62
C ALA A 152 10.41 -9.25 3.67
N LEU A 153 10.38 -8.61 4.83
CA LEU A 153 10.96 -7.29 5.10
C LEU A 153 12.32 -7.36 5.81
N GLY A 154 12.93 -8.54 5.85
CA GLY A 154 14.24 -8.77 6.46
C GLY A 154 15.37 -7.93 5.85
N PRO A 155 16.61 -8.11 6.31
CA PRO A 155 17.75 -7.37 5.80
C PRO A 155 17.98 -7.63 4.30
N ASN A 156 18.37 -6.60 3.58
CA ASN A 156 18.72 -6.69 2.16
C ASN A 156 20.20 -6.26 1.99
N ASN A 157 21.08 -7.23 1.82
CA ASN A 157 22.53 -6.99 1.72
C ASN A 157 22.93 -6.22 0.45
N LYS A 158 22.12 -6.25 -0.60
CA LYS A 158 22.40 -5.53 -1.85
C LYS A 158 22.24 -4.03 -1.69
N THR A 159 21.30 -3.63 -0.86
CA THR A 159 20.99 -2.22 -0.59
C THR A 159 21.55 -1.74 0.74
N GLU A 160 22.17 -2.64 1.53
CA GLU A 160 22.68 -2.37 2.89
C GLU A 160 21.57 -1.91 3.87
N ILE A 161 20.30 -2.22 3.54
CA ILE A 161 19.15 -1.91 4.38
C ILE A 161 18.96 -3.05 5.39
N GLY A 162 18.86 -2.71 6.67
CA GLY A 162 18.54 -3.63 7.75
C GLY A 162 17.08 -4.13 7.67
N ALA A 163 16.70 -5.02 8.59
CA ALA A 163 15.32 -5.46 8.70
C ALA A 163 14.39 -4.27 8.93
N ARG A 164 13.31 -4.21 8.15
CA ARG A 164 12.23 -3.24 8.33
C ARG A 164 11.08 -3.94 9.02
N GLN A 165 10.37 -3.21 9.84
CA GLN A 165 9.34 -3.80 10.68
C GLN A 165 7.93 -3.59 10.11
N ILE A 166 7.05 -4.52 10.41
CA ILE A 166 5.60 -4.27 10.36
C ILE A 166 5.33 -3.08 11.29
N PRO A 167 4.53 -2.08 10.87
CA PRO A 167 4.35 -0.84 11.62
C PRO A 167 4.02 -1.03 13.10
N VAL A 168 4.72 -0.34 13.97
CA VAL A 168 4.52 -0.35 15.43
C VAL A 168 3.93 0.96 15.94
N GLU A 169 3.89 1.97 15.10
CA GLU A 169 3.37 3.29 15.44
C GLU A 169 1.85 3.30 15.49
N PRO A 170 1.28 4.15 16.35
CA PRO A 170 -0.12 4.55 16.18
C PRO A 170 -0.35 5.14 14.80
N MET A 171 -1.39 4.68 14.13
CA MET A 171 -1.76 5.13 12.79
C MET A 171 -3.15 5.75 12.80
N TYR A 172 -3.42 6.62 11.84
CA TYR A 172 -4.73 7.22 11.66
C TYR A 172 -5.27 6.90 10.27
N LEU A 173 -6.59 6.85 10.15
CA LEU A 173 -7.25 6.54 8.90
C LEU A 173 -7.28 7.79 8.00
N ILE A 174 -6.85 7.61 6.77
CA ILE A 174 -6.98 8.60 5.69
C ILE A 174 -7.96 8.05 4.66
N MET A 175 -8.94 8.86 4.29
CA MET A 175 -9.83 8.59 3.16
C MET A 175 -9.77 9.76 2.20
N ASN A 176 -9.50 9.48 0.94
CA ASN A 176 -9.52 10.47 -0.12
C ASN A 176 -10.15 9.90 -1.40
N LEU A 177 -10.53 10.78 -2.30
CA LEU A 177 -10.93 10.43 -3.66
C LEU A 177 -10.05 11.26 -4.60
N GLY A 178 -9.20 10.57 -5.34
CA GLY A 178 -8.35 11.16 -6.36
C GLY A 178 -8.33 10.29 -7.59
N ILE A 179 -8.22 10.91 -8.77
CA ILE A 179 -8.12 10.21 -10.04
C ILE A 179 -6.77 10.55 -10.66
N SER A 180 -5.98 9.53 -10.99
CA SER A 180 -4.63 9.69 -11.55
C SER A 180 -4.35 8.70 -12.67
N ALA A 181 -4.16 9.22 -13.87
CA ALA A 181 -3.75 8.42 -15.02
C ALA A 181 -2.31 7.89 -14.91
N SER A 182 -1.51 8.40 -13.99
CA SER A 182 -0.17 7.88 -13.71
C SER A 182 -0.18 6.67 -12.77
N PHE A 183 -1.28 6.46 -12.04
CA PHE A 183 -1.47 5.32 -11.15
C PHE A 183 -2.13 4.14 -11.86
N SER A 184 -3.14 4.42 -12.67
CA SER A 184 -3.90 3.42 -13.41
C SER A 184 -4.34 3.97 -14.76
N TRP A 185 -4.53 3.10 -15.74
CA TRP A 185 -5.17 3.51 -16.98
C TRP A 185 -6.59 4.03 -16.72
N ILE A 186 -6.97 5.11 -17.39
CA ILE A 186 -8.25 5.77 -17.22
C ILE A 186 -8.88 6.04 -18.58
N ASN A 187 -10.10 5.58 -18.78
CA ASN A 187 -10.94 5.96 -19.91
C ASN A 187 -11.63 7.30 -19.62
N TRP A 188 -10.95 8.40 -19.93
CA TRP A 188 -11.47 9.74 -19.68
C TRP A 188 -12.78 10.03 -20.41
N ASP A 189 -12.95 9.50 -21.63
CA ASP A 189 -14.17 9.73 -22.41
C ASP A 189 -15.39 9.10 -21.75
N GLU A 190 -15.21 7.96 -21.11
CA GLU A 190 -16.28 7.27 -20.38
C GLU A 190 -16.64 7.99 -19.08
N ILE A 191 -15.63 8.39 -18.30
CA ILE A 191 -15.83 9.16 -17.07
C ILE A 191 -16.55 10.47 -17.37
N MET A 192 -16.11 11.20 -18.38
CA MET A 192 -16.69 12.50 -18.74
C MET A 192 -18.12 12.37 -19.25
N ARG A 193 -18.45 11.30 -19.97
CA ARG A 193 -19.84 11.03 -20.38
C ARG A 193 -20.73 10.76 -19.18
N GLY A 194 -20.32 9.91 -18.25
CA GLY A 194 -21.06 9.61 -17.02
C GLY A 194 -21.36 10.88 -16.21
N TRP A 195 -20.39 11.75 -16.03
CA TRP A 195 -20.60 13.02 -15.33
C TRP A 195 -21.54 13.99 -16.05
N GLN A 196 -21.54 13.98 -17.38
CA GLN A 196 -22.46 14.81 -18.17
C GLN A 196 -23.91 14.30 -18.10
N GLU A 197 -24.10 12.99 -18.08
CA GLU A 197 -25.42 12.37 -17.95
C GLU A 197 -26.03 12.63 -16.57
N ASP A 198 -25.24 12.48 -15.50
CA ASP A 198 -25.69 12.76 -14.12
C ASP A 198 -25.99 14.25 -13.88
N SER A 199 -25.32 15.15 -14.56
CA SER A 199 -25.57 16.60 -14.43
C SER A 199 -26.87 17.07 -15.10
N ASN A 200 -27.51 16.22 -15.89
CA ASN A 200 -28.77 16.52 -16.60
C ASN A 200 -30.00 15.88 -15.95
N ASN A 201 -29.84 15.16 -14.83
CA ASN A 201 -30.90 14.61 -14.00
C ASN A 201 -31.00 15.41 -12.69
#